data_94de5223fac35794a213104ce76f10b1
#
_entry.id   94de5223fac35794a213104ce76f10b1
#
_cell.length_a   1.000
_cell.length_b   1.000
_cell.length_c   1.000
_cell.angle_alpha   90.00
_cell.angle_beta   90.00
_cell.angle_gamma   90.00
#
_symmetry.space_group_name_H-M   'P 1'
#
loop_
_entity.id
_entity.type
_entity.pdbx_description
1 polymer ?
#
loop_
_entity_poly.entity_id
_entity_poly.type
_entity_poly.pdbx_seq_one_letter_code
_entity_poly.pdbx_strand_id
1 'polypeptide(L)'
;MDLIFSDADLRFRDEVRSFLVNNLPARLSEKVGARLRLTKEDYQDWHALLSKQGWLGTHWPREWGGPGWTIVERFIFDVEIALARAPDIIPFGVKMLGPVLIKYGSDAQKTHWLPRILDGSDWWCQGFSEPGAGSDLASLSCSAVADGDDYVVNGQKT
;
A
#
# COMPACT_ATOMS: atom_id res chain seq x y z
N MET A 1 -28.52 6.23 9.89
CA MET A 1 -27.31 5.89 10.68
C MET A 1 -26.49 7.17 10.72
N ASP A 2 -26.45 7.82 11.85
CA ASP A 2 -25.68 9.04 12.01
C ASP A 2 -24.22 8.63 12.29
N LEU A 3 -23.34 8.94 11.34
CA LEU A 3 -21.88 8.77 11.51
C LEU A 3 -21.35 9.94 12.36
N ILE A 4 -21.50 9.82 13.67
CA ILE A 4 -20.92 10.79 14.60
C ILE A 4 -19.55 10.29 15.02
N PHE A 5 -18.52 11.04 14.67
CA PHE A 5 -17.15 10.77 15.14
C PHE A 5 -17.03 11.05 16.63
N SER A 6 -16.34 10.18 17.35
CA SER A 6 -15.98 10.42 18.74
C SER A 6 -14.91 11.51 18.84
N ASP A 7 -14.73 12.06 20.06
CA ASP A 7 -13.63 13.02 20.31
C ASP A 7 -12.25 12.43 19.99
N ALA A 8 -12.08 11.13 20.14
CA ALA A 8 -10.84 10.44 19.76
C ALA A 8 -10.64 10.44 18.23
N ASP A 9 -11.70 10.16 17.48
CA ASP A 9 -11.67 10.20 16.01
C ASP A 9 -11.40 11.62 15.49
N LEU A 10 -11.98 12.63 16.13
CA LEU A 10 -11.75 14.03 15.79
C LEU A 10 -10.29 14.43 16.04
N ARG A 11 -9.71 14.02 17.17
CA ARG A 11 -8.28 14.28 17.46
C ARG A 11 -7.38 13.57 16.44
N PHE A 12 -7.67 12.33 16.10
CA PHE A 12 -6.93 11.61 15.07
C PHE A 12 -7.01 12.31 13.70
N ARG A 13 -8.19 12.80 13.33
CA ARG A 13 -8.37 13.58 12.09
C ARG A 13 -7.48 14.83 12.10
N ASP A 14 -7.44 15.56 13.22
CA ASP A 14 -6.63 16.77 13.34
C ASP A 14 -5.12 16.44 13.31
N GLU A 15 -4.71 15.29 13.85
CA GLU A 15 -3.34 14.77 13.72
C GLU A 15 -2.98 14.51 12.26
N VAL A 16 -3.84 13.80 11.51
CA VAL A 16 -3.62 13.53 10.09
C VAL A 16 -3.53 14.84 9.28
N ARG A 17 -4.42 15.79 9.52
CA ARG A 17 -4.38 17.12 8.88
C ARG A 17 -3.09 17.85 9.15
N SER A 18 -2.67 17.87 10.41
CA SER A 18 -1.42 18.53 10.81
C SER A 18 -0.22 17.87 10.15
N PHE A 19 -0.19 16.54 10.06
CA PHE A 19 0.86 15.82 9.34
C PHE A 19 0.88 16.22 7.87
N LEU A 20 -0.26 16.23 7.20
CA LEU A 20 -0.35 16.58 5.77
C LEU A 20 0.09 18.02 5.50
N VAL A 21 -0.37 18.97 6.30
CA VAL A 21 0.02 20.38 6.16
C VAL A 21 1.53 20.56 6.30
N ASN A 22 2.16 19.83 7.22
CA ASN A 22 3.59 20.03 7.54
C ASN A 22 4.53 19.19 6.67
N ASN A 23 4.06 18.08 6.07
CA ASN A 23 4.94 17.11 5.43
C ASN A 23 4.62 16.80 3.96
N LEU A 24 3.38 17.05 3.49
CA LEU A 24 3.05 16.78 2.10
C LEU A 24 3.74 17.80 1.18
N PRO A 25 4.66 17.37 0.28
CA PRO A 25 5.30 18.29 -0.64
C PRO A 25 4.28 18.91 -1.61
N ALA A 26 4.29 20.26 -1.74
CA ALA A 26 3.36 21.00 -2.61
C ALA A 26 3.35 20.46 -4.06
N ARG A 27 4.54 20.10 -4.59
CA ARG A 27 4.65 19.49 -5.93
C ARG A 27 3.81 18.22 -6.13
N LEU A 28 3.63 17.42 -5.07
CA LEU A 28 2.84 16.18 -5.14
C LEU A 28 1.34 16.51 -5.17
N SER A 29 0.88 17.38 -4.27
CA SER A 29 -0.54 17.79 -4.24
C SER A 29 -0.94 18.55 -5.50
N GLU A 30 -0.05 19.36 -6.08
CA GLU A 30 -0.25 20.03 -7.35
C GLU A 30 -0.39 19.03 -8.51
N LYS A 31 0.52 18.04 -8.61
CA LYS A 31 0.44 16.98 -9.63
C LYS A 31 -0.86 16.19 -9.52
N VAL A 32 -1.24 15.76 -8.30
CA VAL A 32 -2.50 15.02 -8.07
C VAL A 32 -3.70 15.89 -8.42
N GLY A 33 -3.71 17.16 -7.97
CA GLY A 33 -4.80 18.10 -8.26
C GLY A 33 -4.96 18.40 -9.76
N ALA A 34 -3.86 18.44 -10.50
CA ALA A 34 -3.84 18.63 -11.97
C ALA A 34 -4.02 17.31 -12.74
N ARG A 35 -4.19 16.17 -12.06
CA ARG A 35 -4.31 14.82 -12.66
C ARG A 35 -3.11 14.45 -13.54
N LEU A 36 -1.93 14.94 -13.19
CA LEU A 36 -0.70 14.60 -13.88
C LEU A 36 -0.19 13.20 -13.41
N ARG A 37 0.54 12.54 -14.31
CA ARG A 37 1.16 11.25 -13.98
C ARG A 37 2.23 11.45 -12.91
N LEU A 38 2.12 10.69 -11.82
CA LEU A 38 3.17 10.57 -10.81
C LEU A 38 4.28 9.62 -11.30
N THR A 39 5.52 9.95 -10.98
CA THR A 39 6.68 9.11 -11.27
C THR A 39 6.93 8.13 -10.11
N LYS A 40 7.85 7.18 -10.32
CA LYS A 40 8.30 6.29 -9.24
C LYS A 40 8.87 7.08 -8.06
N GLU A 41 9.67 8.10 -8.34
CA GLU A 41 10.29 8.97 -7.34
C GLU A 41 9.24 9.73 -6.52
N ASP A 42 8.16 10.21 -7.16
CA ASP A 42 7.06 10.86 -6.47
C ASP A 42 6.42 9.93 -5.42
N TYR A 43 6.20 8.67 -5.79
CA TYR A 43 5.68 7.67 -4.86
C TYR A 43 6.70 7.26 -3.80
N GLN A 44 7.98 7.15 -4.13
CA GLN A 44 9.03 6.83 -3.17
C GLN A 44 9.13 7.89 -2.10
N ASP A 45 9.15 9.17 -2.48
CA ASP A 45 9.19 10.28 -1.54
C ASP A 45 7.96 10.29 -0.61
N TRP A 46 6.77 10.04 -1.16
CA TRP A 46 5.54 9.98 -0.39
C TRP A 46 5.52 8.77 0.58
N HIS A 47 5.86 7.58 0.09
CA HIS A 47 5.93 6.38 0.92
C HIS A 47 6.97 6.51 2.03
N ALA A 48 8.13 7.14 1.78
CA ALA A 48 9.14 7.37 2.79
C ALA A 48 8.64 8.27 3.92
N LEU A 49 7.84 9.31 3.61
CA LEU A 49 7.22 10.17 4.61
C LEU A 49 6.21 9.39 5.47
N LEU A 50 5.34 8.60 4.83
CA LEU A 50 4.37 7.76 5.54
C LEU A 50 5.05 6.66 6.36
N SER A 51 6.09 6.04 5.83
CA SER A 51 6.89 5.02 6.53
C SER A 51 7.53 5.58 7.80
N LYS A 52 8.17 6.74 7.68
CA LYS A 52 8.80 7.44 8.83
C LYS A 52 7.77 7.77 9.93
N GLN A 53 6.54 8.08 9.55
CA GLN A 53 5.44 8.33 10.48
C GLN A 53 4.83 7.02 11.05
N GLY A 54 5.18 5.86 10.49
CA GLY A 54 4.57 4.57 10.83
C GLY A 54 3.17 4.37 10.23
N TRP A 55 2.84 5.11 9.18
CA TRP A 55 1.49 5.14 8.59
C TRP A 55 1.39 4.48 7.22
N LEU A 56 2.48 3.90 6.69
CA LEU A 56 2.43 3.26 5.38
C LEU A 56 1.58 1.98 5.40
N GLY A 57 1.75 1.15 6.42
CA GLY A 57 0.99 -0.09 6.61
C GLY A 57 -0.38 0.12 7.26
N THR A 58 -1.26 0.94 6.70
CA THR A 58 -2.54 1.37 7.29
C THR A 58 -3.45 0.23 7.78
N HIS A 59 -3.34 -0.97 7.20
CA HIS A 59 -4.15 -2.15 7.51
C HIS A 59 -3.40 -3.20 8.35
N TRP A 60 -2.12 -2.93 8.68
CA TRP A 60 -1.29 -3.91 9.36
C TRP A 60 -1.44 -3.81 10.88
N PRO A 61 -1.36 -4.93 11.59
CA PRO A 61 -1.32 -4.91 13.04
C PRO A 61 0.02 -4.34 13.54
N ARG A 62 0.04 -3.85 14.76
CA ARG A 62 1.21 -3.20 15.37
C ARG A 62 2.44 -4.10 15.43
N GLU A 63 2.24 -5.38 15.68
CA GLU A 63 3.31 -6.40 15.74
C GLU A 63 4.12 -6.53 14.44
N TRP A 64 3.53 -6.11 13.32
CA TRP A 64 4.16 -6.12 11.99
C TRP A 64 4.46 -4.72 11.46
N GLY A 65 4.55 -3.73 12.35
CA GLY A 65 4.93 -2.37 11.98
C GLY A 65 3.80 -1.50 11.42
N GLY A 66 2.56 -1.96 11.47
CA GLY A 66 1.41 -1.14 11.15
C GLY A 66 0.96 -0.26 12.33
N PRO A 67 0.16 0.78 12.10
CA PRO A 67 -0.34 1.64 13.16
C PRO A 67 -1.41 0.96 14.04
N GLY A 68 -1.98 -0.16 13.58
CA GLY A 68 -3.05 -0.87 14.28
C GLY A 68 -4.33 -0.07 14.37
N TRP A 69 -4.64 0.69 13.34
CA TRP A 69 -5.81 1.57 13.28
C TRP A 69 -7.13 0.80 13.22
N THR A 70 -8.14 1.38 13.83
CA THR A 70 -9.54 0.99 13.68
C THR A 70 -10.04 1.24 12.25
N ILE A 71 -11.20 0.69 11.90
CA ILE A 71 -11.85 0.96 10.61
C ILE A 71 -12.16 2.45 10.45
N VAL A 72 -12.56 3.13 11.54
CA VAL A 72 -12.89 4.57 11.53
C VAL A 72 -11.64 5.41 11.29
N GLU A 73 -10.54 5.12 11.98
CA GLU A 73 -9.27 5.83 11.77
C GLU A 73 -8.75 5.65 10.35
N ARG A 74 -8.83 4.44 9.77
CA ARG A 74 -8.47 4.21 8.36
C ARG A 74 -9.34 5.02 7.41
N PHE A 75 -10.65 5.06 7.63
CA PHE A 75 -11.56 5.87 6.84
C PHE A 75 -11.22 7.36 6.92
N ILE A 76 -10.96 7.88 8.12
CA ILE A 76 -10.53 9.26 8.33
C ILE A 76 -9.25 9.54 7.57
N PHE A 77 -8.24 8.67 7.69
CA PHE A 77 -6.97 8.81 6.98
C PHE A 77 -7.18 8.88 5.46
N ASP A 78 -7.93 7.93 4.88
CA ASP A 78 -8.18 7.89 3.43
C ASP A 78 -8.91 9.15 2.95
N VAL A 79 -9.89 9.67 3.72
CA VAL A 79 -10.60 10.92 3.40
C VAL A 79 -9.66 12.12 3.44
N GLU A 80 -8.84 12.25 4.48
CA GLU A 80 -7.93 13.40 4.63
C GLU A 80 -6.81 13.38 3.57
N ILE A 81 -6.29 12.20 3.22
CA ILE A 81 -5.35 12.01 2.09
C ILE A 81 -5.96 12.53 0.79
N ALA A 82 -7.20 12.14 0.49
CA ALA A 82 -7.89 12.56 -0.72
C ALA A 82 -8.17 14.08 -0.74
N LEU A 83 -8.63 14.65 0.38
CA LEU A 83 -8.90 16.08 0.51
C LEU A 83 -7.63 16.94 0.36
N ALA A 84 -6.50 16.46 0.89
CA ALA A 84 -5.21 17.11 0.74
C ALA A 84 -4.58 16.92 -0.65
N ARG A 85 -5.19 16.11 -1.53
CA ARG A 85 -4.64 15.70 -2.82
C ARG A 85 -3.26 15.06 -2.67
N ALA A 86 -3.07 14.27 -1.63
CA ALA A 86 -1.87 13.46 -1.48
C ALA A 86 -1.92 12.25 -2.43
N PRO A 87 -0.78 11.71 -2.86
CA PRO A 87 -0.76 10.49 -3.65
C PRO A 87 -1.37 9.30 -2.89
N ASP A 88 -2.04 8.41 -3.61
CA ASP A 88 -2.46 7.13 -3.06
C ASP A 88 -1.24 6.26 -2.70
N ILE A 89 -1.43 5.37 -1.73
CA ILE A 89 -0.43 4.34 -1.42
C ILE A 89 -0.48 3.27 -2.50
N ILE A 90 0.67 2.98 -3.14
CA ILE A 90 0.80 1.88 -4.10
C ILE A 90 0.44 0.56 -3.40
N PRO A 91 -0.58 -0.16 -3.90
CA PRO A 91 -1.20 -1.22 -3.10
C PRO A 91 -0.44 -2.56 -3.09
N PHE A 92 0.39 -2.84 -4.09
CA PHE A 92 0.89 -4.20 -4.35
C PHE A 92 1.64 -4.82 -3.17
N GLY A 93 2.62 -4.12 -2.60
CA GLY A 93 3.31 -4.58 -1.39
C GLY A 93 2.45 -4.44 -0.14
N VAL A 94 1.95 -3.23 0.09
CA VAL A 94 1.34 -2.84 1.38
C VAL A 94 -0.07 -3.42 1.58
N LYS A 95 -0.94 -3.32 0.57
CA LYS A 95 -2.35 -3.70 0.70
C LYS A 95 -2.63 -5.13 0.20
N MET A 96 -1.75 -5.69 -0.65
CA MET A 96 -1.96 -7.01 -1.24
C MET A 96 -1.03 -8.07 -0.66
N LEU A 97 0.29 -7.97 -0.88
CA LEU A 97 1.25 -8.99 -0.44
C LEU A 97 1.42 -9.02 1.08
N GLY A 98 1.56 -7.87 1.73
CA GLY A 98 1.81 -7.79 3.17
C GLY A 98 0.78 -8.53 4.02
N PRO A 99 -0.53 -8.31 3.84
CA PRO A 99 -1.56 -9.08 4.55
C PRO A 99 -1.51 -10.58 4.31
N VAL A 100 -1.14 -11.02 3.10
CA VAL A 100 -0.96 -12.45 2.77
C VAL A 100 0.24 -13.02 3.52
N LEU A 101 1.37 -12.32 3.53
CA LEU A 101 2.55 -12.73 4.29
C LEU A 101 2.26 -12.78 5.79
N ILE A 102 1.59 -11.76 6.34
CA ILE A 102 1.21 -11.71 7.76
C ILE A 102 0.39 -12.94 8.13
N LYS A 103 -0.56 -13.33 7.28
CA LYS A 103 -1.47 -14.43 7.58
C LYS A 103 -0.89 -15.82 7.31
N TYR A 104 -0.15 -15.97 6.21
CA TYR A 104 0.23 -17.28 5.66
C TYR A 104 1.74 -17.49 5.50
N GLY A 105 2.54 -16.43 5.57
CA GLY A 105 3.98 -16.52 5.41
C GLY A 105 4.65 -17.27 6.58
N SER A 106 5.78 -17.92 6.28
CA SER A 106 6.68 -18.42 7.32
C SER A 106 7.33 -17.26 8.09
N ASP A 107 7.85 -17.53 9.30
CA ASP A 107 8.54 -16.50 10.09
C ASP A 107 9.74 -15.90 9.34
N ALA A 108 10.47 -16.73 8.59
CA ALA A 108 11.57 -16.27 7.73
C ALA A 108 11.08 -15.30 6.65
N GLN A 109 9.95 -15.61 5.96
CA GLN A 109 9.37 -14.74 4.96
C GLN A 109 8.87 -13.42 5.56
N LYS A 110 8.20 -13.48 6.70
CA LYS A 110 7.70 -12.28 7.41
C LYS A 110 8.87 -11.37 7.83
N THR A 111 9.87 -11.95 8.47
CA THR A 111 11.06 -11.20 8.94
C THR A 111 11.83 -10.57 7.79
N HIS A 112 11.90 -11.24 6.64
CA HIS A 112 12.63 -10.74 5.49
C HIS A 112 11.85 -9.67 4.72
N TRP A 113 10.57 -9.93 4.41
CA TRP A 113 9.84 -9.10 3.45
C TRP A 113 9.05 -7.95 4.08
N LEU A 114 8.43 -8.15 5.26
CA LEU A 114 7.52 -7.12 5.80
C LEU A 114 8.22 -5.80 6.11
N PRO A 115 9.42 -5.76 6.71
CA PRO A 115 10.14 -4.50 6.90
C PRO A 115 10.46 -3.79 5.57
N ARG A 116 10.87 -4.56 4.55
CA ARG A 116 11.25 -4.03 3.22
C ARG A 116 10.09 -3.47 2.43
N ILE A 117 8.87 -3.99 2.67
CA ILE A 117 7.63 -3.42 2.13
C ILE A 117 7.35 -2.07 2.80
N LEU A 118 7.53 -1.96 4.14
CA LEU A 118 7.21 -0.76 4.89
C LEU A 118 8.24 0.36 4.72
N ASP A 119 9.52 0.05 4.53
CA ASP A 119 10.56 1.05 4.32
C ASP A 119 10.71 1.46 2.84
N GLY A 120 10.00 0.75 1.93
CA GLY A 120 9.99 1.05 0.50
C GLY A 120 11.26 0.60 -0.23
N SER A 121 12.12 -0.24 0.40
CA SER A 121 13.30 -0.80 -0.27
C SER A 121 12.93 -1.77 -1.38
N ASP A 122 11.77 -2.43 -1.26
CA ASP A 122 11.23 -3.30 -2.31
C ASP A 122 9.97 -2.72 -2.94
N TRP A 123 9.95 -2.72 -4.28
CA TRP A 123 8.78 -2.36 -5.07
C TRP A 123 8.14 -3.60 -5.67
N TRP A 124 6.83 -3.70 -5.47
CA TRP A 124 6.05 -4.86 -5.86
C TRP A 124 5.13 -4.53 -7.02
N CYS A 125 4.92 -5.50 -7.89
CA CYS A 125 3.93 -5.45 -8.95
C CYS A 125 3.03 -6.68 -8.88
N GLN A 126 1.92 -6.65 -9.60
CA GLN A 126 0.98 -7.75 -9.70
C GLN A 126 1.00 -8.32 -11.12
N GLY A 127 1.23 -9.63 -11.25
CA GLY A 127 1.13 -10.34 -12.51
C GLY A 127 -0.03 -11.35 -12.46
N PHE A 128 -1.27 -10.89 -12.68
CA PHE A 128 -2.45 -11.75 -12.70
C PHE A 128 -2.92 -12.02 -14.10
N SER A 129 -3.44 -10.97 -14.78
CA SER A 129 -4.03 -11.07 -16.10
C SER A 129 -3.00 -11.47 -17.17
N GLU A 130 -3.49 -12.11 -18.20
CA GLU A 130 -2.75 -12.45 -19.41
C GLU A 130 -3.45 -11.85 -20.65
N PRO A 131 -2.80 -11.74 -21.79
CA PRO A 131 -3.45 -11.19 -22.99
C PRO A 131 -4.78 -11.86 -23.34
N GLY A 132 -4.92 -13.16 -23.05
CA GLY A 132 -6.14 -13.96 -23.28
C GLY A 132 -6.98 -14.24 -22.05
N ALA A 133 -6.57 -13.77 -20.85
CA ALA A 133 -7.23 -14.10 -19.58
C ALA A 133 -7.26 -12.90 -18.63
N GLY A 134 -8.40 -12.25 -18.55
CA GLY A 134 -8.68 -11.14 -17.64
C GLY A 134 -9.79 -11.50 -16.65
N SER A 135 -11.03 -11.12 -16.96
CA SER A 135 -12.20 -11.47 -16.10
C SER A 135 -12.36 -12.99 -15.97
N ASP A 136 -12.09 -13.75 -17.01
CA ASP A 136 -11.96 -15.21 -16.95
C ASP A 136 -10.55 -15.61 -16.52
N LEU A 137 -10.29 -15.49 -15.22
CA LEU A 137 -8.99 -15.82 -14.62
C LEU A 137 -8.70 -17.33 -14.69
N ALA A 138 -9.71 -18.17 -14.83
CA ALA A 138 -9.55 -19.62 -14.94
C ALA A 138 -8.87 -20.05 -16.28
N SER A 139 -8.87 -19.18 -17.29
CA SER A 139 -8.24 -19.41 -18.59
C SER A 139 -6.73 -19.07 -18.64
N LEU A 140 -6.08 -18.79 -17.50
CA LEU A 140 -4.65 -18.56 -17.41
C LEU A 140 -3.85 -19.71 -17.99
N SER A 141 -2.86 -19.41 -18.81
CA SER A 141 -1.98 -20.37 -19.49
C SER A 141 -0.50 -20.26 -19.08
N CYS A 142 -0.12 -19.20 -18.37
CA CYS A 142 1.23 -19.07 -17.81
C CYS A 142 1.52 -20.23 -16.87
N SER A 143 2.62 -20.94 -17.11
CA SER A 143 3.03 -22.10 -16.33
C SER A 143 4.28 -21.82 -15.53
N ALA A 144 4.41 -22.49 -14.38
CA ALA A 144 5.63 -22.53 -13.59
C ALA A 144 5.96 -23.99 -13.26
N VAL A 145 7.09 -24.47 -13.76
CA VAL A 145 7.55 -25.86 -13.59
C VAL A 145 8.74 -25.83 -12.66
N ALA A 146 8.72 -26.68 -11.62
CA ALA A 146 9.83 -26.80 -10.68
C ALA A 146 11.08 -27.37 -11.38
N ASP A 147 12.23 -26.76 -11.11
CA ASP A 147 13.54 -27.17 -11.62
C ASP A 147 14.58 -27.01 -10.49
N GLY A 148 14.81 -28.06 -9.71
CA GLY A 148 15.63 -28.01 -8.51
C GLY A 148 15.02 -27.08 -7.45
N ASP A 149 15.79 -26.07 -7.03
CA ASP A 149 15.37 -25.05 -6.06
C ASP A 149 14.66 -23.84 -6.72
N ASP A 150 14.53 -23.84 -8.05
CA ASP A 150 13.96 -22.76 -8.85
C ASP A 150 12.65 -23.16 -9.54
N TYR A 151 12.00 -22.20 -10.22
CA TYR A 151 10.89 -22.42 -11.11
C TYR A 151 11.18 -21.84 -12.50
N VAL A 152 10.96 -22.64 -13.53
CA VAL A 152 10.96 -22.15 -14.92
C VAL A 152 9.56 -21.64 -15.25
N VAL A 153 9.45 -20.33 -15.46
CA VAL A 153 8.17 -19.67 -15.76
C VAL A 153 8.07 -19.39 -17.26
N ASN A 154 6.99 -19.87 -17.89
CA ASN A 154 6.69 -19.63 -19.30
C ASN A 154 5.31 -19.02 -19.45
N GLY A 155 5.23 -17.86 -20.13
CA GLY A 155 4.00 -17.14 -20.36
C GLY A 155 4.21 -15.65 -20.40
N GLN A 156 3.10 -14.90 -20.45
CA GLN A 156 3.07 -13.44 -20.46
C GLN A 156 2.02 -12.94 -19.49
N LYS A 157 2.38 -11.97 -18.67
CA LYS A 157 1.46 -11.21 -17.80
C LYS A 157 1.31 -9.77 -18.31
N THR A 158 0.13 -9.18 -18.10
CA THR A 158 -0.20 -7.80 -18.50
C THR A 158 -0.40 -6.91 -17.28
#